data_94cdeb95320815d341abe04369e0740b
#
_entry.id   94cdeb95320815d341abe04369e0740b
#
_cell.length_a   1.000
_cell.length_b   1.000
_cell.length_c   1.000
_cell.angle_alpha   90.00
_cell.angle_beta   90.00
_cell.angle_gamma   90.00
#
_symmetry.space_group_name_H-M   'P 1'
#
loop_
_entity.id
_entity.type
_entity.pdbx_description
1 polymer ?
#
loop_
_entity_poly.entity_id
_entity_poly.type
_entity_poly.pdbx_seq_one_letter_code
_entity_poly.pdbx_strand_id
1 'polypeptide(L)'
;VRIELDRITVEIGGTRVLHDISLDIAAGAHVGLIGPNGSGKSTLLRCLYRAIAPASGTVRVGGRDLAAMRRRDGARLVSAVTQSETGHLGFTAEETVMLGRFAHGDAGSAAAIGACEAALVAVDATALRRRSVLGLSGGERQRVLIARALAQDTPVLLLDEPLNHLDVRHQLDLLRLLRATTKTTVTAIHDIDLAAQSCDRLVLLDRGRVVATGTPGEVLTADRIDEVYGVRPVIAAAGTGPPRIRFEL
;
A
#
# COMPACT_ATOMS: atom_id res chain seq x y z
N VAL A 1 -3.46 4.49 -13.50
CA VAL A 1 -4.72 5.23 -13.26
C VAL A 1 -4.49 6.26 -12.16
N ARG A 2 -4.94 7.52 -12.36
CA ARG A 2 -4.82 8.63 -11.39
C ARG A 2 -5.76 8.42 -10.20
N ILE A 3 -5.32 8.81 -9.01
CA ILE A 3 -6.11 8.81 -7.78
C ILE A 3 -6.20 10.25 -7.27
N GLU A 4 -7.41 10.71 -6.97
CA GLU A 4 -7.68 12.07 -6.49
C GLU A 4 -8.47 11.97 -5.18
N LEU A 5 -7.96 12.62 -4.15
CA LEU A 5 -8.64 12.82 -2.87
C LEU A 5 -8.94 14.31 -2.74
N ASP A 6 -10.19 14.64 -2.51
CA ASP A 6 -10.65 16.02 -2.33
C ASP A 6 -11.27 16.18 -0.95
N ARG A 7 -10.55 16.87 -0.06
CA ARG A 7 -10.94 17.24 1.32
C ARG A 7 -11.48 16.10 2.16
N ILE A 8 -10.76 14.98 2.15
CA ILE A 8 -11.14 13.78 2.91
C ILE A 8 -11.02 14.03 4.40
N THR A 9 -12.14 13.92 5.11
CA THR A 9 -12.21 13.92 6.56
C THR A 9 -12.80 12.60 7.04
N VAL A 10 -12.17 11.98 8.04
CA VAL A 10 -12.63 10.71 8.62
C VAL A 10 -12.81 10.85 10.11
N GLU A 11 -13.93 10.34 10.61
CA GLU A 11 -14.25 10.26 12.03
C GLU A 11 -14.44 8.79 12.45
N ILE A 12 -13.82 8.38 13.53
CA ILE A 12 -13.94 7.03 14.10
C ILE A 12 -14.25 7.18 15.58
N GLY A 13 -15.39 6.63 16.03
CA GLY A 13 -15.80 6.70 17.43
C GLY A 13 -15.95 8.14 17.96
N GLY A 14 -16.37 9.07 17.11
CA GLY A 14 -16.52 10.49 17.45
C GLY A 14 -15.21 11.29 17.45
N THR A 15 -14.08 10.65 17.14
CA THR A 15 -12.79 11.32 17.03
C THR A 15 -12.42 11.51 15.55
N ARG A 16 -12.02 12.72 15.19
CA ARG A 16 -11.54 13.02 13.84
C ARG A 16 -10.11 12.51 13.68
N VAL A 17 -9.92 11.56 12.77
CA VAL A 17 -8.64 10.88 12.51
C VAL A 17 -7.93 11.44 11.28
N LEU A 18 -8.68 11.85 10.24
CA LEU A 18 -8.15 12.56 9.08
C LEU A 18 -8.83 13.92 8.95
N HIS A 19 -8.04 14.93 8.61
CA HIS A 19 -8.45 16.33 8.59
C HIS A 19 -8.21 16.95 7.22
N ASP A 20 -9.25 17.01 6.37
CA ASP A 20 -9.23 17.75 5.11
C ASP A 20 -8.08 17.36 4.17
N ILE A 21 -7.87 16.05 3.99
CA ILE A 21 -6.79 15.52 3.15
C ILE A 21 -7.13 15.71 1.68
N SER A 22 -6.30 16.47 0.97
CA SER A 22 -6.35 16.61 -0.48
C SER A 22 -5.04 16.14 -1.09
N LEU A 23 -5.11 15.16 -2.01
CA LEU A 23 -3.96 14.57 -2.68
C LEU A 23 -4.28 14.24 -4.13
N ASP A 24 -3.27 14.37 -4.96
CA ASP A 24 -3.31 13.99 -6.37
C ASP A 24 -2.13 13.04 -6.67
N ILE A 25 -2.47 11.81 -7.03
CA ILE A 25 -1.51 10.75 -7.32
C ILE A 25 -1.57 10.43 -8.80
N ALA A 26 -0.50 10.71 -9.50
CA ALA A 26 -0.40 10.48 -10.94
C ALA A 26 -0.52 8.99 -11.31
N ALA A 27 -1.02 8.71 -12.50
CA ALA A 27 -1.09 7.35 -13.01
C ALA A 27 0.30 6.71 -13.11
N GLY A 28 0.45 5.48 -12.61
CA GLY A 28 1.71 4.74 -12.63
C GLY A 28 2.72 5.16 -11.57
N ALA A 29 2.42 6.18 -10.75
CA ALA A 29 3.32 6.60 -9.68
C ALA A 29 3.36 5.58 -8.54
N HIS A 30 4.54 5.39 -7.96
CA HIS A 30 4.74 4.67 -6.71
C HIS A 30 4.88 5.69 -5.57
N VAL A 31 3.84 5.79 -4.73
CA VAL A 31 3.74 6.77 -3.65
C VAL A 31 3.91 6.08 -2.29
N GLY A 32 4.86 6.57 -1.49
CA GLY A 32 5.05 6.18 -0.10
C GLY A 32 4.25 7.08 0.85
N LEU A 33 3.40 6.49 1.67
CA LEU A 33 2.80 7.17 2.82
C LEU A 33 3.71 6.95 4.02
N ILE A 34 4.28 8.03 4.54
CA ILE A 34 5.17 8.01 5.70
C ILE A 34 4.61 8.88 6.83
N GLY A 35 5.10 8.68 8.03
CA GLY A 35 4.67 9.41 9.23
C GLY A 35 4.68 8.51 10.46
N PRO A 36 4.62 9.07 11.67
CA PRO A 36 4.62 8.31 12.92
C PRO A 36 3.39 7.40 13.06
N ASN A 37 3.42 6.52 14.06
CA ASN A 37 2.27 5.70 14.40
C ASN A 37 1.10 6.61 14.80
N GLY A 38 -0.10 6.27 14.34
CA GLY A 38 -1.30 7.09 14.57
C GLY A 38 -1.42 8.32 13.67
N SER A 39 -0.51 8.56 12.71
CA SER A 39 -0.60 9.71 11.80
C SER A 39 -1.76 9.63 10.78
N GLY A 40 -2.43 8.47 10.65
CA GLY A 40 -3.57 8.30 9.76
C GLY A 40 -3.30 7.52 8.47
N LYS A 41 -2.08 6.98 8.24
CA LYS A 41 -1.71 6.24 7.01
C LYS A 41 -2.70 5.12 6.66
N SER A 42 -2.89 4.17 7.59
CA SER A 42 -3.81 3.04 7.37
C SER A 42 -5.26 3.50 7.22
N THR A 43 -5.68 4.56 7.92
CA THR A 43 -7.02 5.14 7.77
C THR A 43 -7.22 5.71 6.38
N LEU A 44 -6.21 6.40 5.83
CA LEU A 44 -6.24 6.92 4.47
C LEU A 44 -6.33 5.79 3.44
N LEU A 45 -5.51 4.73 3.58
CA LEU A 45 -5.61 3.55 2.73
C LEU A 45 -7.00 2.91 2.81
N ARG A 46 -7.59 2.79 4.02
CA ARG A 46 -8.94 2.23 4.22
C ARG A 46 -10.03 3.01 3.49
N CYS A 47 -9.86 4.33 3.33
CA CYS A 47 -10.76 5.12 2.48
C CYS A 47 -10.59 4.78 1.00
N LEU A 48 -9.35 4.60 0.53
CA LEU A 48 -9.04 4.29 -0.85
C LEU A 48 -9.57 2.93 -1.31
N TYR A 49 -9.62 1.92 -0.42
CA TYR A 49 -10.25 0.62 -0.74
C TYR A 49 -11.66 0.45 -0.16
N ARG A 50 -12.28 1.55 0.32
CA ARG A 50 -13.68 1.62 0.75
C ARG A 50 -14.02 0.74 1.97
N ALA A 51 -13.05 0.48 2.84
CA ALA A 51 -13.32 -0.14 4.14
C ALA A 51 -13.88 0.88 5.14
N ILE A 52 -13.55 2.17 4.95
CA ILE A 52 -14.09 3.29 5.73
C ILE A 52 -14.65 4.30 4.74
N ALA A 53 -15.89 4.75 4.97
CA ALA A 53 -16.45 5.89 4.25
C ALA A 53 -15.96 7.19 4.92
N PRO A 54 -15.46 8.17 4.16
CA PRO A 54 -15.14 9.47 4.73
C PRO A 54 -16.41 10.17 5.24
N ALA A 55 -16.29 10.94 6.32
CA ALA A 55 -17.37 11.80 6.83
C ALA A 55 -17.65 12.98 5.86
N SER A 56 -16.61 13.45 5.16
CA SER A 56 -16.74 14.41 4.08
C SER A 56 -15.62 14.25 3.06
N GLY A 57 -15.78 14.84 1.89
CA GLY A 57 -14.83 14.75 0.78
C GLY A 57 -15.13 13.60 -0.19
N THR A 58 -14.33 13.52 -1.25
CA THR A 58 -14.55 12.56 -2.35
C THR A 58 -13.24 11.88 -2.73
N VAL A 59 -13.29 10.56 -2.96
CA VAL A 59 -12.18 9.78 -3.53
C VAL A 59 -12.52 9.40 -4.95
N ARG A 60 -11.69 9.82 -5.93
CA ARG A 60 -11.83 9.44 -7.33
C ARG A 60 -10.67 8.58 -7.80
N VAL A 61 -10.98 7.56 -8.58
CA VAL A 61 -9.99 6.70 -9.26
C VAL A 61 -10.33 6.69 -10.75
N GLY A 62 -9.39 7.16 -11.58
CA GLY A 62 -9.62 7.34 -13.01
C GLY A 62 -10.77 8.31 -13.29
N GLY A 63 -10.89 9.39 -12.53
CA GLY A 63 -11.96 10.39 -12.63
C GLY A 63 -13.33 9.94 -12.10
N ARG A 64 -13.47 8.68 -11.66
CA ARG A 64 -14.75 8.10 -11.19
C ARG A 64 -14.79 8.12 -9.67
N ASP A 65 -15.90 8.63 -9.12
CA ASP A 65 -16.14 8.61 -7.67
C ASP A 65 -16.32 7.17 -7.17
N LEU A 66 -15.42 6.73 -6.28
CA LEU A 66 -15.47 5.39 -5.71
C LEU A 66 -16.76 5.14 -4.89
N ALA A 67 -17.30 6.16 -4.22
CA ALA A 67 -18.50 6.01 -3.40
C ALA A 67 -19.73 5.70 -4.25
N ALA A 68 -19.81 6.28 -5.46
CA ALA A 68 -20.91 6.07 -6.40
C ALA A 68 -20.88 4.73 -7.15
N MET A 69 -19.75 4.00 -7.10
CA MET A 69 -19.59 2.73 -7.80
C MET A 69 -20.21 1.57 -7.01
N ARG A 70 -20.64 0.53 -7.72
CA ARG A 70 -20.91 -0.78 -7.10
C ARG A 70 -19.62 -1.30 -6.46
N ARG A 71 -19.70 -2.02 -5.34
CA ARG A 71 -18.52 -2.57 -4.65
C ARG A 71 -17.63 -3.41 -5.57
N ARG A 72 -18.24 -4.25 -6.40
CA ARG A 72 -17.53 -5.10 -7.38
C ARG A 72 -16.74 -4.28 -8.41
N ASP A 73 -17.31 -3.18 -8.90
CA ASP A 73 -16.65 -2.32 -9.90
C ASP A 73 -15.46 -1.57 -9.26
N GLY A 74 -15.59 -1.10 -8.03
CA GLY A 74 -14.49 -0.53 -7.25
C GLY A 74 -13.37 -1.56 -7.00
N ALA A 75 -13.72 -2.82 -6.68
CA ALA A 75 -12.76 -3.90 -6.49
C ALA A 75 -12.03 -4.32 -7.78
N ARG A 76 -12.50 -3.95 -8.96
CA ARG A 76 -11.77 -4.10 -10.23
C ARG A 76 -10.80 -2.96 -10.51
N LEU A 77 -10.87 -1.88 -9.75
CA LEU A 77 -9.97 -0.73 -9.87
C LEU A 77 -8.89 -0.73 -8.80
N VAL A 78 -9.19 -1.21 -7.60
CA VAL A 78 -8.33 -1.10 -6.43
C VAL A 78 -8.20 -2.46 -5.76
N SER A 79 -6.97 -2.96 -5.64
CA SER A 79 -6.62 -4.07 -4.75
C SER A 79 -5.88 -3.56 -3.52
N ALA A 80 -5.96 -4.29 -2.42
CA ALA A 80 -5.30 -3.89 -1.18
C ALA A 80 -4.70 -5.10 -0.45
N VAL A 81 -3.52 -4.89 0.14
CA VAL A 81 -2.95 -5.72 1.20
C VAL A 81 -3.08 -4.94 2.50
N THR A 82 -3.77 -5.52 3.48
CA THR A 82 -4.05 -4.86 4.76
C THR A 82 -3.24 -5.48 5.89
N GLN A 83 -2.93 -4.69 6.93
CA GLN A 83 -2.11 -5.11 8.06
C GLN A 83 -2.75 -6.25 8.88
N SER A 84 -4.07 -6.28 8.99
CA SER A 84 -4.82 -7.25 9.80
C SER A 84 -5.77 -8.08 8.93
N GLU A 85 -5.26 -9.10 8.27
CA GLU A 85 -6.11 -10.11 7.64
C GLU A 85 -6.21 -11.36 8.54
N THR A 86 -7.14 -11.30 9.48
CA THR A 86 -7.58 -12.43 10.29
C THR A 86 -8.80 -13.06 9.64
N GLY A 87 -8.68 -14.19 8.98
CA GLY A 87 -9.87 -14.82 8.41
C GLY A 87 -9.63 -15.88 7.34
N HIS A 88 -8.41 -16.35 7.21
CA HIS A 88 -8.12 -17.44 6.28
C HIS A 88 -8.41 -18.78 6.94
N LEU A 89 -9.70 -19.06 7.12
CA LEU A 89 -10.23 -20.28 7.73
C LEU A 89 -9.85 -21.52 6.89
N GLY A 90 -8.63 -22.02 7.07
CA GLY A 90 -8.23 -23.31 6.52
C GLY A 90 -7.94 -23.37 5.01
N PHE A 91 -7.97 -22.23 4.31
CA PHE A 91 -7.61 -22.17 2.89
C PHE A 91 -6.13 -22.47 2.66
N THR A 92 -5.84 -23.08 1.52
CA THR A 92 -4.47 -23.16 0.98
C THR A 92 -4.03 -21.82 0.44
N ALA A 93 -2.73 -21.66 0.17
CA ALA A 93 -2.20 -20.44 -0.43
C ALA A 93 -2.83 -20.18 -1.81
N GLU A 94 -2.99 -21.20 -2.67
CA GLU A 94 -3.62 -21.01 -3.99
C GLU A 94 -5.10 -20.62 -3.90
N GLU A 95 -5.86 -21.21 -2.98
CA GLU A 95 -7.25 -20.82 -2.74
C GLU A 95 -7.34 -19.38 -2.22
N THR A 96 -6.43 -18.97 -1.34
CA THR A 96 -6.35 -17.60 -0.85
C THR A 96 -6.04 -16.62 -1.98
N VAL A 97 -5.11 -16.95 -2.88
CA VAL A 97 -4.79 -16.11 -4.04
C VAL A 97 -5.96 -16.04 -5.02
N MET A 98 -6.70 -17.16 -5.21
CA MET A 98 -7.89 -17.20 -6.06
C MET A 98 -9.02 -16.28 -5.57
N LEU A 99 -9.09 -15.96 -4.27
CA LEU A 99 -10.04 -14.96 -3.75
C LEU A 99 -9.89 -13.60 -4.42
N GLY A 100 -8.67 -13.24 -4.88
CA GLY A 100 -8.44 -12.02 -5.65
C GLY A 100 -9.27 -11.95 -6.94
N ARG A 101 -9.65 -13.09 -7.52
CA ARG A 101 -10.42 -13.15 -8.79
C ARG A 101 -11.93 -12.97 -8.63
N PHE A 102 -12.45 -12.95 -7.40
CA PHE A 102 -13.90 -12.81 -7.19
C PHE A 102 -14.50 -11.52 -7.76
N ALA A 103 -13.74 -10.43 -7.74
CA ALA A 103 -14.20 -9.18 -8.35
C ALA A 103 -14.43 -9.30 -9.86
N HIS A 104 -13.70 -10.17 -10.55
CA HIS A 104 -13.85 -10.43 -11.99
C HIS A 104 -14.99 -11.42 -12.29
N GLY A 105 -15.29 -12.30 -11.34
CA GLY A 105 -16.30 -13.36 -11.52
C GLY A 105 -15.83 -14.48 -12.45
N ASP A 106 -14.52 -14.62 -12.61
CA ASP A 106 -13.87 -15.62 -13.44
C ASP A 106 -13.11 -16.67 -12.63
N ALA A 107 -13.31 -16.70 -11.30
CA ALA A 107 -12.64 -17.63 -10.40
C ALA A 107 -12.83 -19.08 -10.90
N GLY A 108 -11.72 -19.81 -11.00
CA GLY A 108 -11.68 -21.17 -11.55
C GLY A 108 -11.52 -21.24 -13.08
N SER A 109 -11.59 -20.14 -13.83
CA SER A 109 -11.26 -20.13 -15.26
C SER A 109 -9.76 -20.36 -15.50
N ALA A 110 -9.38 -20.79 -16.69
CA ALA A 110 -7.96 -20.93 -17.08
C ALA A 110 -7.20 -19.61 -16.95
N ALA A 111 -7.85 -18.47 -17.27
CA ALA A 111 -7.26 -17.14 -17.12
C ALA A 111 -7.02 -16.78 -15.65
N ALA A 112 -7.97 -17.08 -14.75
CA ALA A 112 -7.84 -16.86 -13.32
C ALA A 112 -6.73 -17.74 -12.71
N ILE A 113 -6.65 -19.01 -13.10
CA ILE A 113 -5.60 -19.93 -12.67
C ILE A 113 -4.23 -19.40 -13.09
N GLY A 114 -4.06 -19.00 -14.37
CA GLY A 114 -2.80 -18.42 -14.86
C GLY A 114 -2.40 -17.14 -14.14
N ALA A 115 -3.37 -16.25 -13.84
CA ALA A 115 -3.12 -15.04 -13.07
C ALA A 115 -2.66 -15.35 -11.64
N CYS A 116 -3.25 -16.35 -10.98
CA CYS A 116 -2.86 -16.79 -9.65
C CYS A 116 -1.47 -17.42 -9.63
N GLU A 117 -1.14 -18.25 -10.62
CA GLU A 117 0.19 -18.84 -10.76
C GLU A 117 1.26 -17.77 -10.99
N ALA A 118 1.03 -16.83 -11.89
CA ALA A 118 1.93 -15.71 -12.14
C ALA A 118 2.14 -14.86 -10.87
N ALA A 119 1.07 -14.61 -10.12
CA ALA A 119 1.16 -13.86 -8.86
C ALA A 119 1.98 -14.61 -7.78
N LEU A 120 1.82 -15.93 -7.65
CA LEU A 120 2.62 -16.75 -6.74
C LEU A 120 4.10 -16.76 -7.13
N VAL A 121 4.40 -16.84 -8.42
CA VAL A 121 5.78 -16.75 -8.93
C VAL A 121 6.39 -15.40 -8.62
N ALA A 122 5.65 -14.30 -8.84
CA ALA A 122 6.14 -12.94 -8.65
C ALA A 122 6.61 -12.65 -7.22
N VAL A 123 6.08 -13.37 -6.23
CA VAL A 123 6.43 -13.19 -4.80
C VAL A 123 7.22 -14.38 -4.22
N ASP A 124 7.77 -15.26 -5.05
CA ASP A 124 8.50 -16.47 -4.62
C ASP A 124 7.68 -17.34 -3.64
N ALA A 125 6.39 -17.57 -3.94
CA ALA A 125 5.48 -18.33 -3.09
C ALA A 125 4.94 -19.61 -3.75
N THR A 126 5.47 -20.02 -4.91
CA THR A 126 4.99 -21.19 -5.67
C THR A 126 5.06 -22.49 -4.84
N ALA A 127 6.12 -22.67 -4.06
CA ALA A 127 6.28 -23.85 -3.19
C ALA A 127 5.23 -23.92 -2.07
N LEU A 128 4.55 -22.80 -1.77
CA LEU A 128 3.55 -22.70 -0.71
C LEU A 128 2.14 -23.05 -1.19
N ARG A 129 1.91 -23.18 -2.52
CA ARG A 129 0.57 -23.18 -3.13
C ARG A 129 -0.43 -24.12 -2.45
N ARG A 130 0.00 -25.32 -2.06
CA ARG A 130 -0.84 -26.35 -1.42
C ARG A 130 -0.83 -26.33 0.10
N ARG A 131 -0.03 -25.45 0.73
CA ARG A 131 0.04 -25.34 2.20
C ARG A 131 -1.13 -24.52 2.72
N SER A 132 -1.68 -24.92 3.85
CA SER A 132 -2.68 -24.11 4.57
C SER A 132 -2.04 -22.81 5.06
N VAL A 133 -2.73 -21.68 4.84
CA VAL A 133 -2.28 -20.33 5.26
C VAL A 133 -2.10 -20.25 6.79
N LEU A 134 -2.85 -21.05 7.56
CA LEU A 134 -2.70 -21.12 9.02
C LEU A 134 -1.34 -21.67 9.46
N GLY A 135 -0.73 -22.54 8.65
CA GLY A 135 0.57 -23.14 8.93
C GLY A 135 1.76 -22.37 8.34
N LEU A 136 1.54 -21.21 7.73
CA LEU A 136 2.60 -20.38 7.17
C LEU A 136 3.22 -19.47 8.23
N SER A 137 4.53 -19.21 8.11
CA SER A 137 5.19 -18.14 8.85
C SER A 137 4.60 -16.77 8.48
N GLY A 138 4.86 -15.74 9.29
CA GLY A 138 4.39 -14.38 9.01
C GLY A 138 4.82 -13.88 7.63
N GLY A 139 6.09 -14.09 7.24
CA GLY A 139 6.62 -13.68 5.94
C GLY A 139 6.05 -14.51 4.77
N GLU A 140 5.89 -15.83 4.93
CA GLU A 140 5.23 -16.67 3.92
C GLU A 140 3.77 -16.23 3.69
N ARG A 141 3.05 -15.97 4.79
CA ARG A 141 1.67 -15.46 4.73
C ARG A 141 1.60 -14.10 4.04
N GLN A 142 2.50 -13.18 4.37
CA GLN A 142 2.56 -11.86 3.75
C GLN A 142 2.74 -11.97 2.23
N ARG A 143 3.65 -12.84 1.76
CA ARG A 143 3.83 -13.07 0.32
C ARG A 143 2.56 -13.61 -0.35
N VAL A 144 1.85 -14.53 0.28
CA VAL A 144 0.56 -15.04 -0.23
C VAL A 144 -0.51 -13.94 -0.32
N LEU A 145 -0.58 -13.03 0.67
CA LEU A 145 -1.50 -11.89 0.64
C LEU A 145 -1.16 -10.89 -0.48
N ILE A 146 0.13 -10.65 -0.69
CA ILE A 146 0.59 -9.83 -1.82
C ILE A 146 0.23 -10.51 -3.15
N ALA A 147 0.45 -11.83 -3.29
CA ALA A 147 0.06 -12.59 -4.48
C ALA A 147 -1.44 -12.47 -4.75
N ARG A 148 -2.28 -12.55 -3.72
CA ARG A 148 -3.73 -12.34 -3.86
C ARG A 148 -4.07 -10.96 -4.43
N ALA A 149 -3.43 -9.91 -3.91
CA ALA A 149 -3.65 -8.54 -4.39
C ALA A 149 -3.16 -8.36 -5.84
N LEU A 150 -2.06 -9.01 -6.22
CA LEU A 150 -1.55 -9.03 -7.60
C LEU A 150 -2.48 -9.79 -8.55
N ALA A 151 -2.99 -10.97 -8.13
CA ALA A 151 -3.91 -11.79 -8.90
C ALA A 151 -5.25 -11.09 -9.16
N GLN A 152 -5.65 -10.14 -8.32
CA GLN A 152 -6.82 -9.29 -8.53
C GLN A 152 -6.68 -8.41 -9.78
N ASP A 153 -5.48 -8.21 -10.29
CA ASP A 153 -5.15 -7.53 -11.55
C ASP A 153 -5.86 -6.18 -11.73
N THR A 154 -5.69 -5.32 -10.76
CA THR A 154 -6.24 -3.96 -10.73
C THR A 154 -5.21 -2.92 -11.19
N PRO A 155 -5.63 -1.76 -11.72
CA PRO A 155 -4.73 -0.67 -12.05
C PRO A 155 -4.16 0.08 -10.83
N VAL A 156 -4.75 -0.10 -9.65
CA VAL A 156 -4.30 0.50 -8.38
C VAL A 156 -4.01 -0.61 -7.37
N LEU A 157 -2.85 -0.54 -6.72
CA LEU A 157 -2.43 -1.45 -5.66
C LEU A 157 -2.11 -0.66 -4.39
N LEU A 158 -2.80 -0.97 -3.31
CA LEU A 158 -2.62 -0.36 -2.00
C LEU A 158 -1.96 -1.36 -1.05
N LEU A 159 -0.95 -0.92 -0.33
CA LEU A 159 -0.16 -1.78 0.55
C LEU A 159 0.00 -1.11 1.92
N ASP A 160 -0.58 -1.73 2.95
CA ASP A 160 -0.46 -1.26 4.33
C ASP A 160 0.63 -2.05 5.05
N GLU A 161 1.81 -1.45 5.19
CA GLU A 161 3.00 -2.01 5.82
C GLU A 161 3.44 -3.38 5.24
N PRO A 162 3.57 -3.51 3.92
CA PRO A 162 3.79 -4.81 3.27
C PRO A 162 5.16 -5.42 3.55
N LEU A 163 6.11 -4.65 4.08
CA LEU A 163 7.47 -5.07 4.40
C LEU A 163 7.59 -5.75 5.76
N ASN A 164 6.56 -5.62 6.62
CA ASN A 164 6.56 -6.24 7.94
C ASN A 164 6.60 -7.77 7.83
N HIS A 165 7.34 -8.39 8.74
CA HIS A 165 7.56 -9.85 8.79
C HIS A 165 8.32 -10.46 7.61
N LEU A 166 8.74 -9.67 6.61
CA LEU A 166 9.62 -10.13 5.55
C LEU A 166 11.09 -9.99 5.97
N ASP A 167 11.90 -10.95 5.61
CA ASP A 167 13.35 -10.82 5.69
C ASP A 167 13.87 -9.83 4.62
N VAL A 168 15.12 -9.38 4.78
CA VAL A 168 15.71 -8.35 3.92
C VAL A 168 15.66 -8.72 2.44
N ARG A 169 15.87 -10.00 2.09
CA ARG A 169 15.80 -10.47 0.70
C ARG A 169 14.41 -10.22 0.12
N HIS A 170 13.38 -10.74 0.81
CA HIS A 170 11.99 -10.61 0.34
C HIS A 170 11.48 -9.16 0.36
N GLN A 171 11.97 -8.32 1.30
CA GLN A 171 11.69 -6.88 1.27
C GLN A 171 12.22 -6.25 -0.03
N LEU A 172 13.48 -6.51 -0.38
CA LEU A 172 14.09 -5.98 -1.60
C LEU A 172 13.40 -6.50 -2.87
N ASP A 173 13.04 -7.78 -2.90
CA ASP A 173 12.35 -8.37 -4.04
C ASP A 173 10.96 -7.77 -4.23
N LEU A 174 10.22 -7.51 -3.15
CA LEU A 174 8.94 -6.80 -3.20
C LEU A 174 9.12 -5.36 -3.71
N LEU A 175 10.09 -4.62 -3.20
CA LEU A 175 10.35 -3.25 -3.66
C LEU A 175 10.73 -3.20 -5.15
N ARG A 176 11.52 -4.17 -5.64
CA ARG A 176 11.83 -4.31 -7.08
C ARG A 176 10.57 -4.60 -7.90
N LEU A 177 9.71 -5.50 -7.42
CA LEU A 177 8.43 -5.83 -8.05
C LEU A 177 7.53 -4.59 -8.16
N LEU A 178 7.42 -3.81 -7.07
CA LEU A 178 6.62 -2.57 -7.06
C LEU A 178 7.19 -1.52 -8.03
N ARG A 179 8.49 -1.39 -8.14
CA ARG A 179 9.14 -0.49 -9.10
C ARG A 179 8.96 -0.92 -10.56
N ALA A 180 8.89 -2.22 -10.81
CA ALA A 180 8.73 -2.78 -12.16
C ALA A 180 7.27 -2.73 -12.65
N THR A 181 6.30 -2.50 -11.76
CA THR A 181 4.88 -2.45 -12.14
C THR A 181 4.51 -1.12 -12.79
N THR A 182 3.59 -1.16 -13.75
CA THR A 182 2.96 0.04 -14.33
C THR A 182 1.71 0.50 -13.57
N LYS A 183 1.36 -0.20 -12.49
CA LYS A 183 0.20 0.12 -11.64
C LYS A 183 0.50 1.38 -10.83
N THR A 184 -0.53 2.13 -10.49
CA THR A 184 -0.43 3.17 -9.46
C THR A 184 -0.38 2.48 -8.10
N THR A 185 0.69 2.68 -7.34
CA THR A 185 0.86 2.05 -6.04
C THR A 185 0.88 3.08 -4.92
N VAL A 186 0.21 2.77 -3.81
CA VAL A 186 0.28 3.57 -2.58
C VAL A 186 0.65 2.64 -1.43
N THR A 187 1.82 2.87 -0.86
CA THR A 187 2.40 1.98 0.15
C THR A 187 2.63 2.73 1.45
N ALA A 188 2.02 2.31 2.55
CA ALA A 188 2.41 2.79 3.87
C ALA A 188 3.73 2.12 4.28
N ILE A 189 4.74 2.92 4.58
CA ILE A 189 6.10 2.46 4.91
C ILE A 189 6.55 3.15 6.20
N HIS A 190 7.06 2.36 7.15
CA HIS A 190 7.60 2.91 8.41
C HIS A 190 9.05 3.37 8.28
N ASP A 191 9.85 2.63 7.54
CA ASP A 191 11.26 2.95 7.31
C ASP A 191 11.36 4.05 6.25
N ILE A 192 11.75 5.25 6.70
CA ILE A 192 11.82 6.43 5.84
C ILE A 192 12.99 6.35 4.84
N ASP A 193 14.09 5.63 5.17
CA ASP A 193 15.17 5.41 4.20
C ASP A 193 14.73 4.45 3.10
N LEU A 194 14.05 3.36 3.44
CA LEU A 194 13.45 2.45 2.44
C LEU A 194 12.40 3.17 1.59
N ALA A 195 11.55 4.02 2.19
CA ALA A 195 10.58 4.81 1.45
C ALA A 195 11.27 5.77 0.46
N ALA A 196 12.33 6.46 0.89
CA ALA A 196 13.10 7.33 0.02
C ALA A 196 13.72 6.58 -1.17
N GLN A 197 14.22 5.36 -0.92
CA GLN A 197 14.89 4.54 -1.94
C GLN A 197 13.92 3.87 -2.92
N SER A 198 12.65 3.67 -2.54
CA SER A 198 11.71 2.84 -3.31
C SER A 198 10.56 3.60 -3.98
N CYS A 199 10.21 4.78 -3.50
CA CYS A 199 9.06 5.53 -3.98
C CYS A 199 9.47 6.71 -4.87
N ASP A 200 8.64 7.01 -5.89
CA ASP A 200 8.82 8.18 -6.75
C ASP A 200 8.46 9.47 -6.00
N ARG A 201 7.43 9.39 -5.17
CA ARG A 201 6.92 10.48 -4.35
C ARG A 201 6.58 10.00 -2.95
N LEU A 202 6.69 10.91 -2.01
CA LEU A 202 6.30 10.68 -0.61
C LEU A 202 5.16 11.63 -0.22
N VAL A 203 4.30 11.13 0.66
CA VAL A 203 3.30 11.89 1.39
C VAL A 203 3.60 11.72 2.88
N LEU A 204 4.03 12.78 3.53
CA LEU A 204 4.27 12.79 4.96
C LEU A 204 2.99 13.19 5.69
N LEU A 205 2.52 12.29 6.53
CA LEU A 205 1.35 12.48 7.37
C LEU A 205 1.76 12.67 8.83
N ASP A 206 1.20 13.67 9.49
CA ASP A 206 1.23 13.83 10.94
C ASP A 206 -0.14 14.20 11.46
N ARG A 207 -0.59 13.57 12.55
CA ARG A 207 -1.87 13.86 13.25
C ARG A 207 -3.05 14.04 12.30
N GLY A 208 -3.16 13.15 11.32
CA GLY A 208 -4.25 13.14 10.35
C GLY A 208 -4.21 14.25 9.30
N ARG A 209 -3.08 14.93 9.13
CA ARG A 209 -2.87 15.99 8.12
C ARG A 209 -1.71 15.66 7.19
N VAL A 210 -1.77 16.14 5.96
CA VAL A 210 -0.61 16.13 5.06
C VAL A 210 0.33 17.27 5.45
N VAL A 211 1.53 16.93 5.88
CA VAL A 211 2.59 17.90 6.21
C VAL A 211 3.38 18.29 4.96
N ALA A 212 3.68 17.30 4.13
CA ALA A 212 4.41 17.53 2.88
C ALA A 212 4.08 16.44 1.84
N THR A 213 4.19 16.81 0.57
CA THR A 213 4.14 15.89 -0.57
C THR A 213 5.16 16.32 -1.62
N GLY A 214 5.86 15.36 -2.21
CA GLY A 214 6.89 15.67 -3.21
C GLY A 214 7.78 14.46 -3.49
N THR A 215 8.91 14.71 -4.14
CA THR A 215 9.99 13.74 -4.26
C THR A 215 10.60 13.45 -2.86
N PRO A 216 11.30 12.33 -2.68
CA PRO A 216 11.95 12.04 -1.40
C PRO A 216 12.83 13.19 -0.87
N GLY A 217 13.60 13.85 -1.76
CA GLY A 217 14.46 14.97 -1.35
C GLY A 217 13.68 16.23 -0.95
N GLU A 218 12.53 16.49 -1.55
CA GLU A 218 11.65 17.61 -1.19
C GLU A 218 10.92 17.37 0.14
N VAL A 219 10.59 16.14 0.46
CA VAL A 219 9.81 15.79 1.65
C VAL A 219 10.71 15.56 2.87
N LEU A 220 11.83 14.85 2.70
CA LEU A 220 12.68 14.39 3.79
C LEU A 220 13.79 15.41 4.10
N THR A 221 13.43 16.56 4.66
CA THR A 221 14.39 17.54 5.20
C THR A 221 14.64 17.28 6.68
N ALA A 222 15.84 17.65 7.18
CA ALA A 222 16.21 17.43 8.58
C ALA A 222 15.22 18.08 9.56
N ASP A 223 14.84 19.33 9.30
CA ASP A 223 13.91 20.07 10.16
C ASP A 223 12.53 19.45 10.18
N ARG A 224 12.04 18.96 9.04
CA ARG A 224 10.71 18.31 8.96
C ARG A 224 10.69 16.93 9.62
N ILE A 225 11.78 16.17 9.50
CA ILE A 225 11.91 14.90 10.21
C ILE A 225 11.97 15.13 11.72
N ASP A 226 12.72 16.12 12.16
CA ASP A 226 12.80 16.51 13.58
C ASP A 226 11.44 16.95 14.11
N GLU A 227 10.72 17.81 13.38
CA GLU A 227 9.38 18.29 13.77
C GLU A 227 8.35 17.13 13.90
N VAL A 228 8.35 16.18 12.95
CA VAL A 228 7.32 15.13 12.86
C VAL A 228 7.67 13.90 13.70
N TYR A 229 8.95 13.50 13.73
CA TYR A 229 9.38 12.27 14.42
C TYR A 229 10.08 12.54 15.75
N GLY A 230 10.42 13.81 16.05
CA GLY A 230 11.12 14.19 17.28
C GLY A 230 12.58 13.71 17.34
N VAL A 231 13.18 13.43 16.19
CA VAL A 231 14.56 12.96 16.07
C VAL A 231 15.25 13.64 14.89
N ARG A 232 16.47 14.12 15.09
CA ARG A 232 17.22 14.79 14.05
C ARG A 232 18.04 13.79 13.22
N PRO A 233 17.79 13.66 11.91
CA PRO A 233 18.51 12.75 11.06
C PRO A 233 19.83 13.36 10.57
N VAL A 234 20.74 12.48 10.18
CA VAL A 234 21.83 12.80 9.26
C VAL A 234 21.39 12.43 7.86
N ILE A 235 21.26 13.43 7.00
CA ILE A 235 20.87 13.25 5.61
C ILE A 235 22.11 13.34 4.73
N ALA A 236 22.52 12.20 4.16
CA ALA A 236 23.58 12.15 3.18
C ALA A 236 23.00 12.33 1.78
N ALA A 237 23.51 13.32 1.05
CA ALA A 237 23.18 13.48 -0.36
C ALA A 237 23.74 12.30 -1.15
N ALA A 238 22.89 11.58 -1.87
CA ALA A 238 23.29 10.43 -2.69
C ALA A 238 23.61 10.86 -4.14
N GLY A 239 24.37 11.93 -4.33
CA GLY A 239 24.69 12.48 -5.66
C GLY A 239 23.41 12.78 -6.45
N THR A 240 23.13 12.03 -7.53
CA THR A 240 21.90 12.16 -8.32
C THR A 240 20.76 11.25 -7.83
N GLY A 241 20.98 10.45 -6.78
CA GLY A 241 19.99 9.52 -6.22
C GLY A 241 19.14 10.12 -5.10
N PRO A 242 18.17 9.32 -4.59
CA PRO A 242 17.37 9.74 -3.42
C PRO A 242 18.24 9.89 -2.17
N PRO A 243 17.85 10.77 -1.21
CA PRO A 243 18.61 10.99 0.01
C PRO A 243 18.73 9.70 0.84
N ARG A 244 19.84 9.55 1.55
CA ARG A 244 20.05 8.50 2.54
C ARG A 244 19.81 9.07 3.94
N ILE A 245 18.90 8.43 4.66
CA ILE A 245 18.51 8.90 6.00
C ILE A 245 19.15 7.99 7.05
N ARG A 246 19.86 8.58 7.99
CA ARG A 246 20.47 7.87 9.13
C ARG A 246 20.12 8.59 10.42
N PHE A 247 20.00 7.85 11.49
CA PHE A 247 19.86 8.38 12.85
C PHE A 247 21.11 8.01 13.63
N GLU A 248 21.69 9.00 14.32
CA GLU A 248 22.81 8.79 15.24
C GLU A 248 22.25 8.66 16.66
N LEU A 249 22.82 7.74 17.45
CA LEU A 249 22.47 7.50 18.86
C LEU A 249 23.23 8.45 19.77
#